data_01c1b3eb2aadc2d99a0143a53164e928
#
_entry.id   01c1b3eb2aadc2d99a0143a53164e928
#
_cell.length_a   1.000
_cell.length_b   1.000
_cell.length_c   1.000
_cell.angle_alpha   90.00
_cell.angle_beta   90.00
_cell.angle_gamma   90.00
#
_symmetry.space_group_name_H-M   'P 1'
#
loop_
_entity.id
_entity.type
_entity.pdbx_description
1 polymer ?
#
loop_
_entity_poly.entity_id
_entity_poly.type
_entity_poly.pdbx_seq_one_letter_code
_entity_poly.pdbx_strand_id
1 'polypeptide(L)'
;MTCDEARALLLDAQRGRLPTEGREALRGHVAGCEACTHEEAADALLSEALEHRLPSHAAPLALKRRLAAAWPAAPVEEPARSRGWAWRPLLVPALAMAVLVLAALPLYYPGPDRGQVMVTEAVNDHLRLLSSQHPLDIESGGMHQVKPWFEGRLDFAPVVRFLGDDDFPLRGGAIGYYLDRKAAVFVFHRRLHAITLLVFQADGLPWSRRGLETIGAVRAQVTASRGFNAIVWREGELGYALVSDVDMPELRQLVGRLAPTS
;
A
#
# COMPACT_ATOMS: atom_id res chain seq x y z
N MET A 1 4.61 20.42 38.13
CA MET A 1 5.50 19.97 37.06
C MET A 1 5.50 21.02 35.98
N THR A 2 6.65 21.45 35.48
CA THR A 2 6.79 22.35 34.34
C THR A 2 6.68 21.59 33.03
N CYS A 3 6.46 22.27 31.88
CA CYS A 3 6.42 21.62 30.58
C CYS A 3 7.75 20.93 30.20
N ASP A 4 8.87 21.53 30.58
CA ASP A 4 10.21 20.99 30.31
C ASP A 4 10.47 19.70 31.11
N GLU A 5 10.02 19.66 32.38
CA GLU A 5 10.04 18.44 33.20
C GLU A 5 9.13 17.37 32.62
N ALA A 6 7.93 17.74 32.16
CA ALA A 6 6.99 16.79 31.54
C ALA A 6 7.58 16.17 30.27
N ARG A 7 8.17 16.98 29.39
CA ARG A 7 8.82 16.52 28.14
C ARG A 7 9.96 15.54 28.42
N ALA A 8 10.79 15.82 29.40
CA ALA A 8 11.89 14.92 29.78
C ALA A 8 11.39 13.54 30.25
N LEU A 9 10.19 13.47 30.79
CA LEU A 9 9.61 12.23 31.33
C LEU A 9 8.74 11.45 30.35
N LEU A 10 8.27 12.05 29.23
CA LEU A 10 7.40 11.40 28.24
C LEU A 10 7.98 10.09 27.71
N LEU A 11 9.26 10.10 27.31
CA LEU A 11 9.92 8.93 26.75
C LEU A 11 10.06 7.79 27.78
N ASP A 12 10.38 8.11 29.03
CA ASP A 12 10.49 7.10 30.11
C ASP A 12 9.14 6.58 30.52
N ALA A 13 8.07 7.39 30.42
CA ALA A 13 6.70 6.95 30.64
C ALA A 13 6.25 5.95 29.56
N GLN A 14 6.50 6.22 28.28
CA GLN A 14 6.20 5.32 27.16
C GLN A 14 6.96 3.98 27.29
N ARG A 15 8.20 4.00 27.72
CA ARG A 15 9.03 2.81 27.92
C ARG A 15 8.73 2.06 29.21
N GLY A 16 7.73 2.49 30.00
CA GLY A 16 7.36 1.87 31.26
C GLY A 16 8.40 1.99 32.37
N ARG A 17 9.37 2.91 32.27
CA ARG A 17 10.49 3.10 33.21
C ARG A 17 10.16 4.06 34.35
N LEU A 18 9.06 4.81 34.22
CA LEU A 18 8.67 5.81 35.21
C LEU A 18 8.01 5.16 36.44
N PRO A 19 8.40 5.51 37.67
CA PRO A 19 7.71 5.09 38.89
C PRO A 19 6.25 5.57 38.91
N THR A 20 5.40 4.90 39.70
CA THR A 20 3.96 5.16 39.73
C THR A 20 3.63 6.62 40.04
N GLU A 21 4.29 7.21 41.02
CA GLU A 21 4.11 8.64 41.43
C GLU A 21 4.45 9.60 40.29
N GLY A 22 5.56 9.37 39.57
CA GLY A 22 5.96 10.18 38.41
C GLY A 22 4.98 10.04 37.26
N ARG A 23 4.39 8.89 37.06
CA ARG A 23 3.40 8.61 36.02
C ARG A 23 2.07 9.32 36.27
N GLU A 24 1.64 9.39 37.53
CA GLU A 24 0.43 10.11 37.94
C GLU A 24 0.61 11.63 37.81
N ALA A 25 1.76 12.15 38.22
CA ALA A 25 2.11 13.56 38.10
C ALA A 25 2.20 14.00 36.63
N LEU A 26 2.80 13.17 35.75
CA LEU A 26 2.88 13.43 34.32
C LEU A 26 1.49 13.42 33.66
N ARG A 27 0.65 12.43 33.96
CA ARG A 27 -0.73 12.37 33.44
C ARG A 27 -1.54 13.60 33.85
N GLY A 28 -1.41 14.03 35.10
CA GLY A 28 -2.11 15.22 35.60
C GLY A 28 -1.68 16.49 34.85
N HIS A 29 -0.39 16.65 34.52
CA HIS A 29 0.11 17.75 33.73
C HIS A 29 -0.36 17.68 32.27
N VAL A 30 -0.23 16.55 31.61
CA VAL A 30 -0.63 16.35 30.19
C VAL A 30 -2.13 16.62 30.05
N ALA A 31 -2.97 16.14 30.94
CA ALA A 31 -4.41 16.39 30.91
C ALA A 31 -4.80 17.89 31.00
N GLY A 32 -3.91 18.74 31.57
CA GLY A 32 -4.14 20.16 31.72
C GLY A 32 -3.33 21.06 30.78
N CYS A 33 -2.48 20.50 29.92
CA CYS A 33 -1.59 21.27 29.04
C CYS A 33 -1.68 20.81 27.59
N GLU A 34 -2.31 21.61 26.74
CA GLU A 34 -2.52 21.32 25.32
C GLU A 34 -1.20 21.05 24.55
N ALA A 35 -0.14 21.83 24.84
CA ALA A 35 1.17 21.65 24.22
C ALA A 35 1.78 20.28 24.53
N CYS A 36 1.71 19.82 25.79
CA CYS A 36 2.24 18.53 26.20
C CYS A 36 1.37 17.36 25.70
N THR A 37 0.06 17.56 25.56
CA THR A 37 -0.84 16.58 24.94
C THR A 37 -0.51 16.36 23.47
N HIS A 38 -0.25 17.43 22.71
CA HIS A 38 0.20 17.34 21.33
C HIS A 38 1.55 16.63 21.18
N GLU A 39 2.47 16.91 22.07
CA GLU A 39 3.81 16.31 22.04
C GLU A 39 3.76 14.82 22.37
N GLU A 40 2.98 14.41 23.39
CA GLU A 40 2.73 13.00 23.70
C GLU A 40 2.12 12.25 22.50
N ALA A 41 1.12 12.85 21.84
CA ALA A 41 0.49 12.26 20.67
C ALA A 41 1.46 12.14 19.48
N ALA A 42 2.32 13.14 19.26
CA ALA A 42 3.33 13.11 18.20
C ALA A 42 4.38 12.01 18.45
N ASP A 43 4.87 11.88 19.69
CA ASP A 43 5.81 10.84 20.09
C ASP A 43 5.20 9.43 19.97
N ALA A 44 3.93 9.26 20.32
CA ALA A 44 3.23 8.00 20.18
C ALA A 44 3.11 7.60 18.69
N LEU A 45 2.70 8.52 17.80
CA LEU A 45 2.63 8.30 16.36
C LEU A 45 4.00 7.98 15.75
N LEU A 46 5.06 8.68 16.20
CA LEU A 46 6.41 8.39 15.73
C LEU A 46 6.86 6.99 16.15
N SER A 47 6.61 6.61 17.41
CA SER A 47 6.95 5.27 17.93
C SER A 47 6.23 4.18 17.13
N GLU A 48 4.93 4.33 16.88
CA GLU A 48 4.14 3.41 16.08
C GLU A 48 4.68 3.32 14.64
N ALA A 49 4.99 4.45 14.03
CA ALA A 49 5.56 4.48 12.67
C ALA A 49 6.92 3.78 12.59
N LEU A 50 7.78 3.94 13.61
CA LEU A 50 9.08 3.29 13.69
C LEU A 50 8.94 1.77 13.91
N GLU A 51 8.05 1.34 14.79
CA GLU A 51 7.78 -0.08 15.04
C GLU A 51 7.29 -0.81 13.79
N HIS A 52 6.45 -0.15 12.99
CA HIS A 52 5.92 -0.74 11.75
C HIS A 52 6.87 -0.67 10.55
N ARG A 53 7.79 0.28 10.52
CA ARG A 53 8.67 0.50 9.35
C ARG A 53 10.10 0.01 9.53
N LEU A 54 10.57 -0.14 10.76
CA LEU A 54 11.92 -0.63 11.01
C LEU A 54 11.97 -2.15 10.94
N PRO A 55 13.02 -2.74 10.33
CA PRO A 55 13.18 -4.18 10.30
C PRO A 55 13.38 -4.70 11.73
N SER A 56 12.50 -5.61 12.13
CA SER A 56 12.58 -6.29 13.42
C SER A 56 13.55 -7.48 13.30
N HIS A 57 14.65 -7.44 14.04
CA HIS A 57 15.62 -8.53 14.07
C HIS A 57 15.33 -9.47 15.23
N ALA A 58 15.01 -10.73 14.91
CA ALA A 58 14.79 -11.75 15.95
C ALA A 58 16.10 -12.02 16.72
N ALA A 59 16.05 -11.89 18.05
CA ALA A 59 17.19 -12.19 18.89
C ALA A 59 17.58 -13.66 18.79
N PRO A 60 18.90 -14.00 18.69
CA PRO A 60 19.37 -15.38 18.65
C PRO A 60 18.90 -16.18 19.87
N LEU A 61 18.59 -17.47 19.67
CA LEU A 61 18.14 -18.37 20.73
C LEU A 61 19.11 -18.44 21.92
N ALA A 62 20.42 -18.35 21.64
CA ALA A 62 21.45 -18.33 22.68
C ALA A 62 21.31 -17.11 23.60
N LEU A 63 21.03 -15.93 23.04
CA LEU A 63 20.80 -14.72 23.83
C LEU A 63 19.53 -14.83 24.67
N LYS A 64 18.44 -15.32 24.08
CA LYS A 64 17.16 -15.54 24.80
C LYS A 64 17.36 -16.48 25.99
N ARG A 65 18.09 -17.60 25.82
CA ARG A 65 18.40 -18.54 26.90
C ARG A 65 19.26 -17.92 28.00
N ARG A 66 20.27 -17.12 27.64
CA ARG A 66 21.11 -16.42 28.62
C ARG A 66 20.31 -15.40 29.42
N LEU A 67 19.44 -14.64 28.79
CA LEU A 67 18.57 -13.68 29.46
C LEU A 67 17.57 -14.40 30.38
N ALA A 68 16.94 -15.48 29.93
CA ALA A 68 16.03 -16.29 30.74
C ALA A 68 16.74 -16.92 31.97
N ALA A 69 17.98 -17.32 31.83
CA ALA A 69 18.76 -17.87 32.94
C ALA A 69 19.25 -16.79 33.93
N ALA A 70 19.52 -15.57 33.43
CA ALA A 70 19.95 -14.44 34.26
C ALA A 70 18.79 -13.68 34.92
N TRP A 71 17.56 -13.88 34.45
CA TRP A 71 16.39 -13.22 35.00
C TRP A 71 15.87 -14.06 36.17
N PRO A 72 15.78 -13.52 37.39
CA PRO A 72 15.17 -14.26 38.51
C PRO A 72 13.72 -14.58 38.11
N ALA A 73 13.36 -15.86 38.12
CA ALA A 73 11.98 -16.26 37.92
C ALA A 73 11.13 -15.52 38.94
N ALA A 74 10.17 -14.75 38.48
CA ALA A 74 9.17 -14.18 39.37
C ALA A 74 8.58 -15.34 40.22
N PRO A 75 8.34 -15.15 41.53
CA PRO A 75 7.69 -16.16 42.34
C PRO A 75 6.43 -16.59 41.61
N VAL A 76 6.37 -17.86 41.22
CA VAL A 76 5.13 -18.45 40.70
C VAL A 76 4.21 -18.50 41.90
N GLU A 77 3.33 -17.50 42.04
CA GLU A 77 2.17 -17.64 42.90
C GLU A 77 1.40 -18.87 42.39
N GLU A 78 1.47 -19.98 43.13
CA GLU A 78 0.63 -21.13 42.83
C GLU A 78 -0.81 -20.61 42.73
N PRO A 79 -1.50 -20.79 41.59
CA PRO A 79 -2.87 -20.35 41.50
C PRO A 79 -3.66 -21.08 42.56
N ALA A 80 -4.19 -20.31 43.50
CA ALA A 80 -5.14 -20.84 44.49
C ALA A 80 -6.15 -21.69 43.71
N ARG A 81 -6.22 -22.96 44.04
CA ARG A 81 -7.15 -23.92 43.38
C ARG A 81 -8.57 -23.38 43.54
N SER A 82 -8.91 -22.47 42.65
CA SER A 82 -10.25 -21.96 42.54
C SER A 82 -11.17 -23.10 42.08
N ARG A 83 -12.19 -23.31 42.85
CA ARG A 83 -13.28 -24.26 42.67
C ARG A 83 -14.11 -23.95 41.41
N GLY A 84 -13.43 -23.89 40.24
CA GLY A 84 -13.96 -23.47 38.97
C GLY A 84 -14.48 -24.60 38.08
N TRP A 85 -15.01 -25.67 38.65
CA TRP A 85 -15.50 -26.81 37.83
C TRP A 85 -16.87 -26.53 37.15
N ALA A 86 -17.62 -25.52 37.56
CA ALA A 86 -18.98 -25.32 37.07
C ALA A 86 -19.08 -24.68 35.65
N TRP A 87 -17.95 -24.14 35.09
CA TRP A 87 -17.96 -23.39 33.82
C TRP A 87 -17.43 -24.18 32.63
N ARG A 88 -16.95 -25.41 32.83
CA ARG A 88 -16.41 -26.27 31.77
C ARG A 88 -17.41 -26.59 30.64
N PRO A 89 -18.71 -26.85 30.89
CA PRO A 89 -19.64 -27.14 29.82
C PRO A 89 -19.95 -25.92 28.91
N LEU A 90 -19.70 -24.71 29.38
CA LEU A 90 -19.92 -23.48 28.59
C LEU A 90 -18.70 -23.06 27.75
N LEU A 91 -17.48 -23.52 28.10
CA LEU A 91 -16.26 -23.17 27.36
C LEU A 91 -16.19 -23.86 25.99
N VAL A 92 -16.71 -25.06 25.84
CA VAL A 92 -16.70 -25.81 24.57
C VAL A 92 -17.58 -25.13 23.51
N PRO A 93 -18.85 -24.76 23.81
CA PRO A 93 -19.66 -24.02 22.82
C PRO A 93 -19.17 -22.60 22.59
N ALA A 94 -18.56 -21.92 23.57
CA ALA A 94 -17.95 -20.59 23.38
C ALA A 94 -16.74 -20.67 22.47
N LEU A 95 -15.88 -21.68 22.61
CA LEU A 95 -14.73 -21.88 21.70
C LEU A 95 -15.20 -22.24 20.29
N ALA A 96 -16.22 -23.11 20.16
CA ALA A 96 -16.80 -23.46 18.87
C ALA A 96 -17.42 -22.25 18.18
N MET A 97 -18.10 -21.38 18.92
CA MET A 97 -18.65 -20.12 18.40
C MET A 97 -17.54 -19.16 17.97
N ALA A 98 -16.47 -19.02 18.76
CA ALA A 98 -15.32 -18.19 18.41
C ALA A 98 -14.63 -18.69 17.13
N VAL A 99 -14.47 -20.00 16.96
CA VAL A 99 -13.93 -20.60 15.72
C VAL A 99 -14.86 -20.36 14.53
N LEU A 100 -16.18 -20.51 14.72
CA LEU A 100 -17.16 -20.21 13.68
C LEU A 100 -17.16 -18.73 13.28
N VAL A 101 -17.07 -17.82 14.24
CA VAL A 101 -16.96 -16.37 13.98
C VAL A 101 -15.66 -16.06 13.23
N LEU A 102 -14.51 -16.60 13.67
CA LEU A 102 -13.22 -16.43 13.00
C LEU A 102 -13.21 -17.00 11.58
N ALA A 103 -13.88 -18.15 11.35
CA ALA A 103 -14.01 -18.75 10.03
C ALA A 103 -14.97 -17.95 9.13
N ALA A 104 -15.96 -17.29 9.70
CA ALA A 104 -16.91 -16.44 8.96
C ALA A 104 -16.39 -15.02 8.72
N LEU A 105 -15.40 -14.54 9.50
CA LEU A 105 -14.83 -13.20 9.33
C LEU A 105 -14.37 -12.88 7.89
N PRO A 106 -13.63 -13.77 7.19
CA PRO A 106 -13.20 -13.49 5.82
C PRO A 106 -14.36 -13.46 4.79
N LEU A 107 -15.53 -13.99 5.14
CA LEU A 107 -16.74 -13.89 4.31
C LEU A 107 -17.40 -12.50 4.44
N TYR A 108 -17.33 -11.88 5.62
CA TYR A 108 -17.90 -10.57 5.91
C TYR A 108 -16.90 -9.42 5.68
N TYR A 109 -15.62 -9.67 5.91
CA TYR A 109 -14.53 -8.73 5.65
C TYR A 109 -13.61 -9.31 4.57
N PRO A 110 -14.01 -9.17 3.29
CA PRO A 110 -13.09 -9.51 2.21
C PRO A 110 -11.83 -8.66 2.41
N GLY A 111 -10.71 -9.33 2.58
CA GLY A 111 -9.41 -8.66 2.73
C GLY A 111 -9.18 -7.64 1.61
N PRO A 112 -8.25 -6.69 1.79
CA PRO A 112 -7.98 -5.65 0.81
C PRO A 112 -7.78 -6.27 -0.57
N ASP A 113 -8.43 -5.69 -1.57
CA ASP A 113 -8.29 -6.18 -2.95
C ASP A 113 -6.81 -6.03 -3.35
N ARG A 114 -6.17 -7.15 -3.62
CA ARG A 114 -4.76 -7.20 -4.02
C ARG A 114 -4.48 -6.33 -5.24
N GLY A 115 -5.46 -6.16 -6.12
CA GLY A 115 -5.37 -5.27 -7.28
C GLY A 115 -5.28 -3.78 -6.91
N GLN A 116 -5.71 -3.38 -5.70
CA GLN A 116 -5.61 -1.99 -5.25
C GLN A 116 -4.15 -1.50 -5.15
N VAL A 117 -3.22 -2.38 -4.84
CA VAL A 117 -1.78 -2.06 -4.83
C VAL A 117 -1.32 -1.64 -6.22
N MET A 118 -1.77 -2.36 -7.26
CA MET A 118 -1.45 -2.04 -8.65
C MET A 118 -1.99 -0.67 -9.08
N VAL A 119 -3.24 -0.37 -8.70
CA VAL A 119 -3.86 0.93 -8.97
C VAL A 119 -3.12 2.06 -8.26
N THR A 120 -2.81 1.86 -6.98
CA THR A 120 -2.10 2.88 -6.18
C THR A 120 -0.74 3.17 -6.79
N GLU A 121 0.01 2.14 -7.21
CA GLU A 121 1.30 2.35 -7.84
C GLU A 121 1.19 3.02 -9.20
N ALA A 122 0.21 2.66 -10.03
CA ALA A 122 -0.03 3.33 -11.31
C ALA A 122 -0.30 4.83 -11.13
N VAL A 123 -1.10 5.21 -10.11
CA VAL A 123 -1.36 6.62 -9.78
C VAL A 123 -0.09 7.30 -9.26
N ASN A 124 0.72 6.63 -8.44
CA ASN A 124 2.00 7.17 -7.97
C ASN A 124 2.97 7.43 -9.12
N ASP A 125 3.06 6.51 -10.09
CA ASP A 125 3.90 6.69 -11.28
C ASP A 125 3.44 7.84 -12.14
N HIS A 126 2.13 7.96 -12.35
CA HIS A 126 1.54 9.10 -13.05
C HIS A 126 1.88 10.43 -12.37
N LEU A 127 1.75 10.51 -11.05
CA LEU A 127 2.12 11.72 -10.28
C LEU A 127 3.61 12.03 -10.34
N ARG A 128 4.48 11.01 -10.29
CA ARG A 128 5.94 11.19 -10.46
C ARG A 128 6.26 11.78 -11.82
N LEU A 129 5.60 11.27 -12.87
CA LEU A 129 5.77 11.77 -14.23
C LEU A 129 5.31 13.21 -14.36
N LEU A 130 4.14 13.57 -13.83
CA LEU A 130 3.62 14.95 -13.86
C LEU A 130 4.50 15.94 -13.09
N SER A 131 5.19 15.50 -12.02
CA SER A 131 6.07 16.33 -11.21
C SER A 131 7.51 16.38 -11.72
N SER A 132 7.86 15.59 -12.74
CA SER A 132 9.20 15.55 -13.32
C SER A 132 9.45 16.76 -14.20
N GLN A 133 10.68 17.32 -14.16
CA GLN A 133 11.12 18.36 -15.11
C GLN A 133 11.34 17.80 -16.52
N HIS A 134 11.64 16.50 -16.61
CA HIS A 134 11.82 15.77 -17.86
C HIS A 134 10.97 14.50 -17.82
N PRO A 135 9.65 14.62 -18.12
CA PRO A 135 8.72 13.50 -17.98
C PRO A 135 8.89 12.44 -19.08
N LEU A 136 9.59 12.76 -20.16
CA LEU A 136 9.79 11.90 -21.31
C LEU A 136 11.29 11.74 -21.61
N ASP A 137 11.71 10.51 -21.87
CA ASP A 137 13.06 10.18 -22.33
C ASP A 137 13.16 10.33 -23.85
N ILE A 138 12.04 10.16 -24.55
CA ILE A 138 11.88 10.41 -25.98
C ILE A 138 10.59 11.18 -26.25
N GLU A 139 10.70 12.35 -26.82
CA GLU A 139 9.58 13.16 -27.27
C GLU A 139 9.31 12.90 -28.76
N SER A 140 8.15 12.30 -29.05
CA SER A 140 7.72 12.05 -30.42
C SER A 140 6.22 11.78 -30.46
N GLY A 141 5.53 12.37 -31.43
CA GLY A 141 4.15 12.03 -31.78
C GLY A 141 4.01 10.76 -32.60
N GLY A 142 5.11 10.11 -32.99
CA GLY A 142 5.10 8.92 -33.83
C GLY A 142 5.49 7.65 -33.07
N MET A 143 4.58 6.69 -32.94
CA MET A 143 4.84 5.41 -32.30
C MET A 143 6.00 4.62 -32.97
N HIS A 144 6.21 4.81 -34.28
CA HIS A 144 7.31 4.20 -35.02
C HIS A 144 8.70 4.71 -34.60
N GLN A 145 8.78 5.84 -33.91
CA GLN A 145 10.02 6.36 -33.31
C GLN A 145 10.12 5.96 -31.83
N VAL A 146 9.02 6.03 -31.10
CA VAL A 146 8.97 5.73 -29.66
C VAL A 146 9.18 4.24 -29.41
N LYS A 147 8.56 3.35 -30.20
CA LYS A 147 8.61 1.91 -29.97
C LYS A 147 10.02 1.31 -30.13
N PRO A 148 10.80 1.60 -31.21
CA PRO A 148 12.16 1.10 -31.34
C PRO A 148 13.12 1.64 -30.26
N TRP A 149 12.81 2.80 -29.69
CA TRP A 149 13.63 3.38 -28.62
C TRP A 149 13.69 2.49 -27.37
N PHE A 150 12.64 1.67 -27.12
CA PHE A 150 12.61 0.69 -26.02
C PHE A 150 13.46 -0.55 -26.27
N GLU A 151 13.86 -0.84 -27.53
CA GLU A 151 14.65 -2.01 -27.87
C GLU A 151 16.01 -1.99 -27.16
N GLY A 152 16.36 -3.12 -26.53
CA GLY A 152 17.57 -3.27 -25.74
C GLY A 152 17.61 -2.52 -24.39
N ARG A 153 16.57 -1.77 -24.06
CA ARG A 153 16.43 -1.06 -22.77
C ARG A 153 15.48 -1.77 -21.82
N LEU A 154 14.52 -2.50 -22.37
CA LEU A 154 13.59 -3.36 -21.65
C LEU A 154 13.91 -4.83 -21.93
N ASP A 155 13.57 -5.69 -21.01
CA ASP A 155 13.67 -7.15 -21.08
C ASP A 155 12.43 -7.80 -21.74
N PHE A 156 11.51 -6.97 -22.23
CA PHE A 156 10.31 -7.36 -22.99
C PHE A 156 10.03 -6.33 -24.10
N ALA A 157 9.22 -6.73 -25.09
CA ALA A 157 8.76 -5.83 -26.15
C ALA A 157 7.37 -5.27 -25.78
N PRO A 158 7.23 -3.95 -25.57
CA PRO A 158 5.93 -3.36 -25.27
C PRO A 158 5.01 -3.43 -26.50
N VAL A 159 3.84 -4.04 -26.34
CA VAL A 159 2.82 -4.14 -27.39
C VAL A 159 1.80 -3.03 -27.20
N VAL A 160 1.87 -2.00 -28.04
CA VAL A 160 0.88 -0.91 -28.08
C VAL A 160 0.37 -0.82 -29.51
N ARG A 161 -0.94 -1.05 -29.70
CA ARG A 161 -1.57 -1.09 -31.05
C ARG A 161 -2.03 0.27 -31.52
N PHE A 162 -2.42 1.13 -30.56
CA PHE A 162 -2.86 2.48 -30.86
C PHE A 162 -1.66 3.41 -31.00
N LEU A 163 -1.59 4.09 -32.14
CA LEU A 163 -0.46 4.95 -32.51
C LEU A 163 -0.65 6.42 -32.10
N GLY A 164 -1.78 6.75 -31.49
CA GLY A 164 -2.22 8.11 -31.28
C GLY A 164 -3.02 8.65 -32.47
N ASP A 165 -3.90 9.60 -32.21
CA ASP A 165 -4.69 10.34 -33.19
C ASP A 165 -4.93 11.78 -32.69
N ASP A 166 -5.81 12.54 -33.38
CA ASP A 166 -6.13 13.93 -33.01
C ASP A 166 -6.84 14.01 -31.64
N ASP A 167 -7.57 12.98 -31.25
CA ASP A 167 -8.26 12.91 -29.96
C ASP A 167 -7.32 12.60 -28.80
N PHE A 168 -6.37 11.68 -29.05
CA PHE A 168 -5.39 11.19 -28.09
C PHE A 168 -3.98 11.19 -28.69
N PRO A 169 -3.40 12.38 -28.95
CA PRO A 169 -2.06 12.46 -29.53
C PRO A 169 -1.03 11.87 -28.57
N LEU A 170 -0.13 11.04 -29.11
CA LEU A 170 1.05 10.57 -28.41
C LEU A 170 2.03 11.74 -28.25
N ARG A 171 2.65 11.86 -27.07
CA ARG A 171 3.68 12.86 -26.78
C ARG A 171 5.08 12.27 -26.71
N GLY A 172 5.17 11.01 -26.33
CA GLY A 172 6.46 10.33 -26.24
C GLY A 172 6.43 9.15 -25.30
N GLY A 173 7.61 8.73 -24.89
CA GLY A 173 7.79 7.63 -23.97
C GLY A 173 8.96 7.81 -23.02
N ALA A 174 8.96 6.98 -21.96
CA ALA A 174 10.02 6.92 -20.97
C ALA A 174 10.17 5.50 -20.44
N ILE A 175 11.28 5.19 -19.78
CA ILE A 175 11.40 3.98 -18.98
C ILE A 175 11.02 4.34 -17.55
N GLY A 176 10.03 3.61 -17.03
CA GLY A 176 9.62 3.69 -15.64
C GLY A 176 9.84 2.38 -14.90
N TYR A 177 9.44 2.38 -13.64
CA TYR A 177 9.37 1.19 -12.81
C TYR A 177 7.96 1.07 -12.28
N TYR A 178 7.37 -0.10 -12.47
CA TYR A 178 6.06 -0.42 -11.95
C TYR A 178 6.17 -1.55 -10.94
N LEU A 179 5.87 -1.24 -9.67
CA LEU A 179 6.18 -2.11 -8.54
C LEU A 179 7.67 -2.48 -8.51
N ASP A 180 8.03 -3.71 -8.84
CA ASP A 180 9.37 -4.30 -8.75
C ASP A 180 10.07 -4.48 -10.11
N ARG A 181 9.47 -3.97 -11.22
CA ARG A 181 9.95 -4.26 -12.59
C ARG A 181 9.95 -3.04 -13.47
N LYS A 182 10.77 -3.13 -14.55
CA LYS A 182 10.78 -2.10 -15.58
C LYS A 182 9.43 -2.04 -16.30
N ALA A 183 9.04 -0.83 -16.68
CA ALA A 183 7.85 -0.57 -17.47
C ALA A 183 8.16 0.38 -18.63
N ALA A 184 7.53 0.14 -19.77
CA ALA A 184 7.45 1.14 -20.82
C ALA A 184 6.35 2.13 -20.47
N VAL A 185 6.68 3.39 -20.44
CA VAL A 185 5.75 4.50 -20.21
C VAL A 185 5.46 5.19 -21.51
N PHE A 186 4.19 5.30 -21.88
CA PHE A 186 3.73 6.11 -23.01
C PHE A 186 2.84 7.21 -22.48
N VAL A 187 3.03 8.43 -22.98
CA VAL A 187 2.24 9.58 -22.58
C VAL A 187 1.41 10.05 -23.76
N PHE A 188 0.10 9.96 -23.59
CA PHE A 188 -0.88 10.57 -24.50
C PHE A 188 -1.43 11.84 -23.85
N HIS A 189 -2.07 12.67 -24.65
CA HIS A 189 -2.83 13.80 -24.15
C HIS A 189 -4.29 13.68 -24.58
N ARG A 190 -5.15 14.26 -23.78
CA ARG A 190 -6.52 14.59 -24.15
C ARG A 190 -6.75 16.05 -23.81
N ARG A 191 -6.79 16.91 -24.79
CA ARG A 191 -6.77 18.38 -24.58
C ARG A 191 -5.54 18.79 -23.73
N LEU A 192 -5.74 19.30 -22.52
CA LEU A 192 -4.67 19.71 -21.59
C LEU A 192 -4.29 18.61 -20.58
N HIS A 193 -4.99 17.48 -20.60
CA HIS A 193 -4.79 16.40 -19.64
C HIS A 193 -3.79 15.38 -20.15
N ALA A 194 -2.84 15.01 -19.31
CA ALA A 194 -1.90 13.92 -19.59
C ALA A 194 -2.53 12.58 -19.27
N ILE A 195 -2.30 11.60 -20.12
CA ILE A 195 -2.74 10.22 -19.93
C ILE A 195 -1.49 9.35 -19.97
N THR A 196 -1.20 8.67 -18.87
CA THR A 196 -0.05 7.77 -18.76
C THR A 196 -0.48 6.34 -18.99
N LEU A 197 0.12 5.67 -19.96
CA LEU A 197 0.02 4.23 -20.18
C LEU A 197 1.32 3.57 -19.75
N LEU A 198 1.24 2.70 -18.77
CA LEU A 198 2.32 1.83 -18.32
C LEU A 198 2.13 0.44 -18.93
N VAL A 199 3.17 -0.11 -19.55
CA VAL A 199 3.20 -1.48 -20.08
C VAL A 199 4.34 -2.22 -19.38
N PHE A 200 4.04 -3.38 -18.82
CA PHE A 200 4.98 -4.14 -17.98
C PHE A 200 4.71 -5.65 -18.09
N GLN A 201 5.63 -6.48 -17.58
CA GLN A 201 5.41 -7.93 -17.51
C GLN A 201 4.38 -8.25 -16.44
N ALA A 202 3.38 -9.08 -16.78
CA ALA A 202 2.20 -9.32 -15.97
C ALA A 202 2.38 -10.39 -14.88
N ASP A 203 3.41 -11.24 -14.99
CA ASP A 203 3.55 -12.41 -14.15
C ASP A 203 3.93 -12.06 -12.70
N GLY A 204 3.38 -12.83 -11.75
CA GLY A 204 3.65 -12.65 -10.32
C GLY A 204 2.96 -11.46 -9.67
N LEU A 205 2.22 -10.62 -10.41
CA LEU A 205 1.55 -9.45 -9.87
C LEU A 205 0.20 -9.79 -9.20
N PRO A 206 -0.21 -8.98 -8.21
CA PRO A 206 -1.42 -9.20 -7.43
C PRO A 206 -2.68 -8.71 -8.18
N TRP A 207 -3.05 -9.37 -9.28
CA TRP A 207 -4.22 -9.03 -10.09
C TRP A 207 -5.52 -9.13 -9.30
N SER A 208 -6.40 -8.13 -9.47
CA SER A 208 -7.77 -8.22 -8.95
C SER A 208 -8.52 -9.35 -9.64
N ARG A 209 -9.31 -10.08 -8.84
CA ARG A 209 -10.22 -11.11 -9.33
C ARG A 209 -11.69 -10.70 -9.22
N ARG A 210 -11.96 -9.55 -8.60
CA ARG A 210 -13.32 -9.05 -8.33
C ARG A 210 -13.49 -7.69 -8.97
N GLY A 211 -14.74 -7.35 -9.31
CA GLY A 211 -15.07 -6.03 -9.83
C GLY A 211 -14.43 -5.69 -11.18
N LEU A 212 -14.11 -6.71 -12.00
CA LEU A 212 -13.59 -6.49 -13.33
C LEU A 212 -14.71 -6.14 -14.29
N GLU A 213 -14.53 -5.08 -15.06
CA GLU A 213 -15.38 -4.68 -16.17
C GLU A 213 -14.83 -5.20 -17.50
N THR A 214 -15.70 -5.45 -18.48
CA THR A 214 -15.28 -5.75 -19.84
C THR A 214 -15.29 -4.48 -20.67
N ILE A 215 -14.13 -4.12 -21.24
CA ILE A 215 -13.97 -2.97 -22.13
C ILE A 215 -13.41 -3.51 -23.45
N GLY A 216 -14.25 -3.55 -24.51
CA GLY A 216 -13.88 -4.21 -25.75
C GLY A 216 -13.58 -5.70 -25.50
N ALA A 217 -12.39 -6.16 -25.89
CA ALA A 217 -11.97 -7.55 -25.71
C ALA A 217 -11.23 -7.84 -24.39
N VAL A 218 -11.04 -6.84 -23.51
CA VAL A 218 -10.26 -7.00 -22.28
C VAL A 218 -11.12 -6.91 -21.01
N ARG A 219 -10.73 -7.68 -19.99
CA ARG A 219 -11.28 -7.56 -18.65
C ARG A 219 -10.35 -6.67 -17.82
N ALA A 220 -10.86 -5.56 -17.34
CA ALA A 220 -10.09 -4.53 -16.68
C ALA A 220 -10.64 -4.22 -15.28
N GLN A 221 -9.76 -3.91 -14.36
CA GLN A 221 -10.11 -3.26 -13.11
C GLN A 221 -10.24 -1.76 -13.38
N VAL A 222 -11.43 -1.22 -13.16
CA VAL A 222 -11.75 0.20 -13.36
C VAL A 222 -12.00 0.82 -12.00
N THR A 223 -11.26 1.88 -11.66
CA THR A 223 -11.40 2.54 -10.36
C THR A 223 -10.93 3.98 -10.41
N ALA A 224 -11.31 4.75 -9.40
CA ALA A 224 -10.76 6.08 -9.18
C ALA A 224 -9.97 6.09 -7.86
N SER A 225 -8.81 6.73 -7.86
CA SER A 225 -7.96 6.86 -6.68
C SER A 225 -7.27 8.22 -6.68
N ARG A 226 -7.35 8.93 -5.55
CA ARG A 226 -6.67 10.22 -5.32
C ARG A 226 -6.98 11.30 -6.38
N GLY A 227 -8.19 11.31 -6.92
CA GLY A 227 -8.62 12.25 -7.96
C GLY A 227 -8.28 11.83 -9.39
N PHE A 228 -7.63 10.69 -9.59
CA PHE A 228 -7.30 10.12 -10.89
C PHE A 228 -8.15 8.90 -11.19
N ASN A 229 -8.52 8.73 -12.44
CA ASN A 229 -9.13 7.53 -12.98
C ASN A 229 -8.03 6.57 -13.44
N ALA A 230 -8.16 5.30 -13.07
CA ALA A 230 -7.21 4.26 -13.42
C ALA A 230 -7.92 3.03 -13.97
N ILE A 231 -7.38 2.48 -15.05
CA ILE A 231 -7.84 1.24 -15.68
C ILE A 231 -6.63 0.31 -15.81
N VAL A 232 -6.71 -0.87 -15.16
CA VAL A 232 -5.62 -1.83 -15.14
C VAL A 232 -6.12 -3.15 -15.73
N TRP A 233 -5.40 -3.69 -16.72
CA TRP A 233 -5.77 -4.96 -17.37
C TRP A 233 -4.55 -5.78 -17.75
N ARG A 234 -4.77 -7.03 -18.06
CA ARG A 234 -3.77 -7.97 -18.54
C ARG A 234 -4.14 -8.47 -19.93
N GLU A 235 -3.14 -8.59 -20.79
CA GLU A 235 -3.25 -9.21 -22.10
C GLU A 235 -2.03 -10.11 -22.34
N GLY A 236 -2.26 -11.43 -22.32
CA GLY A 236 -1.17 -12.40 -22.41
C GLY A 236 -0.16 -12.26 -21.27
N GLU A 237 1.10 -12.07 -21.63
CA GLU A 237 2.20 -11.89 -20.68
C GLU A 237 2.40 -10.43 -20.24
N LEU A 238 1.67 -9.49 -20.83
CA LEU A 238 1.79 -8.07 -20.54
C LEU A 238 0.66 -7.56 -19.67
N GLY A 239 1.02 -6.68 -18.78
CA GLY A 239 0.12 -5.87 -17.97
C GLY A 239 0.10 -4.43 -18.47
N TYR A 240 -1.03 -3.79 -18.33
CA TYR A 240 -1.28 -2.42 -18.73
C TYR A 240 -1.93 -1.67 -17.60
N ALA A 241 -1.49 -0.45 -17.35
CA ALA A 241 -2.16 0.48 -16.46
C ALA A 241 -2.29 1.84 -17.13
N LEU A 242 -3.51 2.32 -17.26
CA LEU A 242 -3.85 3.62 -17.85
C LEU A 242 -4.36 4.54 -16.75
N VAL A 243 -3.75 5.71 -16.60
CA VAL A 243 -4.07 6.67 -15.53
C VAL A 243 -4.18 8.08 -16.09
N SER A 244 -5.18 8.81 -15.65
CA SER A 244 -5.38 10.23 -15.96
C SER A 244 -6.43 10.87 -15.04
N ASP A 245 -6.49 12.18 -15.02
CA ASP A 245 -7.58 12.99 -14.49
C ASP A 245 -8.73 13.22 -15.49
N VAL A 246 -8.62 12.68 -16.70
CA VAL A 246 -9.68 12.68 -17.73
C VAL A 246 -10.87 11.84 -17.27
N ASP A 247 -12.07 12.19 -17.72
CA ASP A 247 -13.30 11.48 -17.40
C ASP A 247 -13.23 9.98 -17.77
N MET A 248 -13.81 9.14 -16.91
CA MET A 248 -13.77 7.68 -17.08
C MET A 248 -14.31 7.18 -18.44
N PRO A 249 -15.37 7.74 -19.04
CA PRO A 249 -15.82 7.37 -20.39
C PRO A 249 -14.75 7.59 -21.46
N GLU A 250 -14.04 8.72 -21.43
CA GLU A 250 -12.94 9.03 -22.38
C GLU A 250 -11.77 8.04 -22.17
N LEU A 251 -11.46 7.71 -20.91
CA LEU A 251 -10.41 6.74 -20.61
C LEU A 251 -10.76 5.34 -21.12
N ARG A 252 -12.04 4.91 -20.97
CA ARG A 252 -12.55 3.64 -21.55
C ARG A 252 -12.48 3.64 -23.08
N GLN A 253 -12.75 4.78 -23.72
CA GLN A 253 -12.63 4.92 -25.17
C GLN A 253 -11.18 4.65 -25.62
N LEU A 254 -10.19 5.19 -24.90
CA LEU A 254 -8.79 4.95 -25.19
C LEU A 254 -8.39 3.49 -24.97
N VAL A 255 -8.88 2.85 -23.90
CA VAL A 255 -8.67 1.39 -23.70
C VAL A 255 -9.24 0.60 -24.86
N GLY A 256 -10.42 0.93 -25.37
CA GLY A 256 -11.01 0.27 -26.54
C GLY A 256 -10.16 0.37 -27.81
N ARG A 257 -9.35 1.43 -27.95
CA ARG A 257 -8.40 1.61 -29.06
C ARG A 257 -7.06 0.88 -28.83
N LEU A 258 -6.66 0.75 -27.57
CA LEU A 258 -5.42 0.04 -27.15
C LEU A 258 -5.60 -1.47 -27.13
N ALA A 259 -6.78 -1.94 -26.77
CA ALA A 259 -7.12 -3.36 -26.69
C ALA A 259 -7.15 -4.03 -28.08
N PRO A 260 -7.00 -5.38 -28.14
CA PRO A 260 -7.15 -6.08 -29.41
C PRO A 260 -8.57 -5.90 -29.95
N THR A 261 -8.65 -5.72 -31.27
CA THR A 261 -9.93 -5.83 -32.00
C THR A 261 -10.38 -7.28 -31.96
N SER A 262 -11.61 -7.51 -31.55
CA SER A 262 -12.25 -8.83 -31.49
C SER A 262 -12.29 -9.50 -32.85
#